data_83b4007773afd25f1d5d877db6c7dfae
#
_entry.id   83b4007773afd25f1d5d877db6c7dfae
#
_cell.length_a   1.000
_cell.length_b   1.000
_cell.length_c   1.000
_cell.angle_alpha   90.00
_cell.angle_beta   90.00
_cell.angle_gamma   90.00
#
_symmetry.space_group_name_H-M   'P 1'
#
loop_
_entity.id
_entity.type
_entity.pdbx_description
1 polymer ?
#
loop_
_entity_poly.entity_id
_entity_poly.type
_entity_poly.pdbx_seq_one_letter_code
_entity_poly.pdbx_strand_id
1 'polypeptide(L)'
;MGISYVQGTVRGPTGTEASVRFLIDSGATYSLLPEPVWRAIGLASQREVDFVLADGTTIRRAVSECRLALPQPQSEGHTPVVLGQPGDAEALLGVVTLEILGLVFDPFRRTLQPMRMLLV
;
A
#
# COMPACT_ATOMS: atom_id res chain seq x y z
N MET A 1 -20.92 2.83 6.18
CA MET A 1 -19.69 2.67 5.42
C MET A 1 -18.99 1.44 5.90
N GLY A 2 -18.64 0.57 5.02
CA GLY A 2 -17.94 -0.63 5.38
C GLY A 2 -16.45 -0.56 5.09
N ILE A 3 -15.75 -1.58 5.53
CA ILE A 3 -14.34 -1.79 5.27
C ILE A 3 -14.23 -2.61 3.99
N SER A 4 -13.31 -2.23 3.11
CA SER A 4 -13.10 -2.92 1.84
C SER A 4 -11.68 -3.47 1.76
N TYR A 5 -11.56 -4.70 1.31
CA TYR A 5 -10.28 -5.37 1.15
C TYR A 5 -10.07 -5.76 -0.31
N VAL A 6 -8.81 -5.86 -0.69
CA VAL A 6 -8.42 -6.37 -2.00
C VAL A 6 -7.20 -7.26 -1.84
N GLN A 7 -7.19 -8.35 -2.59
CA GLN A 7 -6.05 -9.25 -2.63
C GLN A 7 -5.04 -8.74 -3.63
N GLY A 8 -3.77 -8.69 -3.24
CA GLY A 8 -2.70 -8.27 -4.12
C GLY A 8 -1.47 -9.13 -3.94
N THR A 9 -0.46 -8.86 -4.77
CA THR A 9 0.84 -9.52 -4.69
C THR A 9 1.92 -8.46 -4.59
N VAL A 10 2.86 -8.65 -3.67
CA VAL A 10 4.03 -7.77 -3.54
C VAL A 10 5.29 -8.57 -3.85
N ARG A 11 6.27 -7.90 -4.47
CA ARG A 11 7.53 -8.51 -4.86
C ARG A 11 8.69 -7.62 -4.42
N GLY A 12 9.66 -8.22 -3.74
CA GLY A 12 10.86 -7.54 -3.28
C GLY A 12 11.99 -7.58 -4.30
N PRO A 13 13.17 -7.05 -3.92
CA PRO A 13 14.29 -6.86 -4.85
C PRO A 13 14.92 -8.17 -5.34
N THR A 14 14.73 -9.26 -4.61
CA THR A 14 15.27 -10.57 -5.01
C THR A 14 14.31 -11.40 -5.84
N GLY A 15 13.10 -10.86 -6.12
CA GLY A 15 12.08 -11.57 -6.87
C GLY A 15 11.13 -12.39 -6.01
N THR A 16 11.33 -12.43 -4.69
CA THR A 16 10.43 -13.13 -3.78
C THR A 16 9.10 -12.41 -3.71
N GLU A 17 8.01 -13.16 -3.82
CA GLU A 17 6.65 -12.63 -3.81
C GLU A 17 5.87 -13.09 -2.58
N ALA A 18 4.87 -12.32 -2.22
CA ALA A 18 3.91 -12.69 -1.18
C ALA A 18 2.52 -12.19 -1.57
N SER A 19 1.51 -13.01 -1.29
CA SER A 19 0.11 -12.60 -1.43
C SER A 19 -0.29 -11.85 -0.18
N VAL A 20 -0.99 -10.74 -0.36
CA VAL A 20 -1.35 -9.85 0.74
C VAL A 20 -2.80 -9.41 0.58
N ARG A 21 -3.54 -9.47 1.67
CA ARG A 21 -4.88 -8.91 1.74
C ARG A 21 -4.75 -7.48 2.27
N PHE A 22 -5.05 -6.52 1.42
CA PHE A 22 -4.96 -5.09 1.76
C PHE A 22 -6.31 -4.53 2.18
N LEU A 23 -6.29 -3.78 3.27
CA LEU A 23 -7.39 -2.87 3.59
C LEU A 23 -7.23 -1.62 2.72
N ILE A 24 -8.25 -1.26 1.96
CA ILE A 24 -8.24 -0.04 1.16
C ILE A 24 -8.46 1.13 2.11
N ASP A 25 -7.47 2.00 2.24
CA ASP A 25 -7.48 3.11 3.19
C ASP A 25 -7.17 4.42 2.48
N SER A 26 -8.22 5.13 2.05
CA SER A 26 -8.09 6.41 1.38
C SER A 26 -7.60 7.52 2.29
N GLY A 27 -7.55 7.27 3.60
CA GLY A 27 -6.96 8.21 4.57
C GLY A 27 -5.46 8.04 4.75
N ALA A 28 -4.89 6.93 4.27
CA ALA A 28 -3.46 6.69 4.38
C ALA A 28 -2.75 7.19 3.13
N THR A 29 -1.68 7.98 3.32
CA THR A 29 -0.87 8.47 2.20
C THR A 29 -0.10 7.33 1.56
N TYR A 30 0.65 6.57 2.35
CA TYR A 30 1.43 5.43 1.88
C TYR A 30 0.77 4.12 2.27
N SER A 31 0.99 3.11 1.46
CA SER A 31 0.66 1.73 1.81
C SER A 31 1.58 1.24 2.93
N LEU A 32 1.11 0.25 3.68
CA LEU A 32 1.88 -0.35 4.78
C LEU A 32 1.87 -1.85 4.63
N LEU A 33 3.04 -2.46 4.79
CA LEU A 33 3.19 -3.91 4.83
C LEU A 33 3.53 -4.35 6.25
N PRO A 34 2.82 -5.34 6.81
CA PRO A 34 3.18 -5.92 8.10
C PRO A 34 4.58 -6.52 8.09
N GLU A 35 5.21 -6.57 9.25
CA GLU A 35 6.59 -7.05 9.37
C GLU A 35 6.81 -8.44 8.76
N PRO A 36 5.97 -9.45 9.00
CA PRO A 36 6.18 -10.77 8.39
C PRO A 36 6.23 -10.72 6.86
N VAL A 37 5.44 -9.81 6.26
CA VAL A 37 5.38 -9.69 4.79
C VAL A 37 6.64 -9.04 4.25
N TRP A 38 7.01 -7.86 4.77
CA TRP A 38 8.15 -7.16 4.20
C TRP A 38 9.48 -7.86 4.48
N ARG A 39 9.58 -8.60 5.59
CA ARG A 39 10.75 -9.44 5.82
C ARG A 39 10.81 -10.61 4.84
N ALA A 40 9.68 -11.26 4.58
CA ALA A 40 9.62 -12.41 3.68
C ALA A 40 10.06 -12.04 2.26
N ILE A 41 9.75 -10.85 1.78
CA ILE A 41 10.13 -10.40 0.45
C ILE A 41 11.46 -9.63 0.43
N GLY A 42 12.14 -9.53 1.56
CA GLY A 42 13.51 -8.99 1.64
C GLY A 42 13.61 -7.48 1.56
N LEU A 43 12.61 -6.74 2.03
CA LEU A 43 12.70 -5.29 2.06
C LEU A 43 13.57 -4.82 3.21
N ALA A 44 14.24 -3.69 3.00
CA ALA A 44 15.02 -3.00 4.01
C ALA A 44 14.68 -1.51 3.95
N SER A 45 14.85 -0.83 5.07
CA SER A 45 14.60 0.61 5.14
C SER A 45 15.49 1.36 4.16
N GLN A 46 14.89 2.23 3.35
CA GLN A 46 15.59 3.12 2.44
C GLN A 46 15.66 4.54 3.01
N ARG A 47 14.68 4.91 3.81
CA ARG A 47 14.61 6.23 4.46
C ARG A 47 13.57 6.17 5.57
N GLU A 48 13.54 7.23 6.37
CA GLU A 48 12.50 7.40 7.37
C GLU A 48 11.66 8.62 7.04
N VAL A 49 10.36 8.54 7.33
CA VAL A 49 9.39 9.59 7.04
C VAL A 49 8.54 9.81 8.29
N ASP A 50 8.25 11.08 8.56
CA ASP A 50 7.34 11.46 9.63
C ASP A 50 5.91 11.48 9.09
N PHE A 51 5.02 10.75 9.77
CA PHE A 51 3.60 10.69 9.43
C PHE A 51 2.79 11.33 10.55
N VAL A 52 1.77 12.08 10.16
CA VAL A 52 0.84 12.67 11.12
C VAL A 52 -0.36 11.74 11.26
N LEU A 53 -0.67 11.35 12.49
CA LEU A 53 -1.80 10.48 12.78
C LEU A 53 -3.09 11.32 12.89
N ALA A 54 -4.23 10.64 12.91
CA ALA A 54 -5.54 11.28 12.97
C ALA A 54 -5.70 12.19 14.19
N ASP A 55 -5.02 11.88 15.30
CA ASP A 55 -5.07 12.68 16.53
C ASP A 55 -4.07 13.86 16.53
N GLY A 56 -3.35 14.05 15.40
CA GLY A 56 -2.39 15.13 15.26
C GLY A 56 -0.97 14.81 15.73
N THR A 57 -0.76 13.64 16.34
CA THR A 57 0.60 13.23 16.73
C THR A 57 1.41 12.82 15.51
N THR A 58 2.72 12.94 15.62
CA THR A 58 3.66 12.58 14.57
C THR A 58 4.42 11.32 14.98
N ILE A 59 4.50 10.36 14.07
CA ILE A 59 5.31 9.16 14.24
C ILE A 59 6.30 9.06 13.10
N ARG A 60 7.47 8.47 13.38
CA ARG A 60 8.49 8.22 12.36
C ARG A 60 8.48 6.74 12.00
N ARG A 61 8.47 6.46 10.70
CA ARG A 61 8.43 5.10 10.18
C ARG A 61 9.44 4.91 9.07
N ALA A 62 10.02 3.72 9.02
CA ALA A 62 10.88 3.32 7.92
C ALA A 62 10.03 3.10 6.67
N VAL A 63 10.57 3.54 5.54
CA VAL A 63 9.92 3.42 4.22
C VAL A 63 10.87 2.70 3.28
N SER A 64 10.31 1.80 2.50
CA SER A 64 10.99 1.11 1.42
C SER A 64 10.14 1.21 0.16
N GLU A 65 10.41 0.37 -0.82
CA GLU A 65 9.56 0.27 -2.01
C GLU A 65 9.54 -1.17 -2.50
N CYS A 66 8.46 -1.52 -3.17
CA CYS A 66 8.31 -2.85 -3.73
C CYS A 66 7.45 -2.76 -4.98
N ARG A 67 7.42 -3.85 -5.75
CA ARG A 67 6.46 -3.98 -6.83
C ARG A 67 5.17 -4.54 -6.25
N LEU A 68 4.06 -3.93 -6.62
CA LEU A 68 2.74 -4.31 -6.13
C LEU A 68 1.82 -4.51 -7.34
N ALA A 69 1.11 -5.62 -7.34
CA ALA A 69 0.20 -5.99 -8.42
C ALA A 69 -1.18 -6.32 -7.87
N LEU A 70 -2.21 -5.83 -8.55
CA LEU A 70 -3.60 -6.15 -8.25
C LEU A 70 -4.20 -6.86 -9.46
N PRO A 71 -5.01 -7.92 -9.24
CA PRO A 71 -5.62 -8.65 -10.35
C PRO A 71 -6.87 -7.99 -10.92
N GLN A 72 -7.57 -7.17 -10.12
CA GLN A 72 -8.86 -6.59 -10.53
C GLN A 72 -9.06 -5.18 -9.98
N PRO A 73 -9.01 -4.14 -10.81
CA PRO A 73 -8.56 -4.20 -12.21
C PRO A 73 -7.06 -4.51 -12.27
N GLN A 74 -6.65 -5.22 -13.31
CA GLN A 74 -5.26 -5.62 -13.45
C GLN A 74 -4.36 -4.38 -13.56
N SER A 75 -3.46 -4.24 -12.60
CA SER A 75 -2.55 -3.12 -12.54
C SER A 75 -1.36 -3.48 -11.68
N GLU A 76 -0.18 -2.97 -12.03
CA GLU A 76 1.02 -3.19 -11.24
C GLU A 76 2.00 -2.04 -11.40
N GLY A 77 2.86 -1.86 -10.41
CA GLY A 77 3.88 -0.83 -10.44
C GLY A 77 4.74 -0.84 -9.19
N HIS A 78 5.79 -0.06 -9.21
CA HIS A 78 6.62 0.18 -8.03
C HIS A 78 5.96 1.24 -7.17
N THR A 79 5.96 1.02 -5.86
CA THR A 79 5.30 1.91 -4.91
C THR A 79 6.09 2.00 -3.61
N PRO A 80 6.12 3.18 -2.97
CA PRO A 80 6.64 3.25 -1.61
C PRO A 80 5.71 2.51 -0.65
N VAL A 81 6.30 1.89 0.35
CA VAL A 81 5.57 1.20 1.41
C VAL A 81 6.20 1.50 2.76
N VAL A 82 5.36 1.72 3.76
CA VAL A 82 5.80 1.81 5.14
C VAL A 82 6.11 0.39 5.63
N LEU A 83 7.26 0.21 6.25
CA LEU A 83 7.62 -1.06 6.88
C LEU A 83 6.96 -1.12 8.25
N GLY A 84 5.93 -1.95 8.37
CA GLY A 84 5.18 -2.10 9.61
C GLY A 84 6.06 -2.60 10.76
N GLN A 85 5.72 -2.18 11.96
CA GLN A 85 6.37 -2.63 13.19
C GLN A 85 5.60 -3.79 13.79
N PRO A 86 6.20 -4.53 14.76
CA PRO A 86 5.44 -5.52 15.50
C PRO A 86 4.18 -4.89 16.09
N GLY A 87 3.03 -5.53 15.87
CA GLY A 87 1.73 -4.99 16.26
C GLY A 87 0.96 -4.37 15.11
N ASP A 88 1.61 -3.98 14.02
CA ASP A 88 0.92 -3.52 12.81
C ASP A 88 0.50 -4.77 12.02
N ALA A 89 -0.70 -5.25 12.28
CA ALA A 89 -1.15 -6.53 11.70
C ALA A 89 -1.85 -6.36 10.35
N GLU A 90 -2.32 -5.14 10.03
CA GLU A 90 -3.12 -4.88 8.84
C GLU A 90 -2.27 -4.31 7.72
N ALA A 91 -2.34 -4.90 6.55
CA ALA A 91 -1.76 -4.29 5.35
C ALA A 91 -2.70 -3.21 4.83
N LEU A 92 -2.15 -2.04 4.54
CA LEU A 92 -2.94 -0.90 4.07
C LEU A 92 -2.58 -0.57 2.63
N LEU A 93 -3.60 -0.30 1.83
CA LEU A 93 -3.42 0.19 0.46
C LEU A 93 -3.74 1.70 0.46
N GLY A 94 -2.70 2.51 0.34
CA GLY A 94 -2.80 3.95 0.48
C GLY A 94 -2.97 4.69 -0.84
N VAL A 95 -3.16 6.00 -0.72
CA VAL A 95 -3.51 6.88 -1.85
C VAL A 95 -2.41 6.92 -2.92
N VAL A 96 -1.15 7.04 -2.50
CA VAL A 96 -0.03 7.13 -3.45
C VAL A 96 0.05 5.86 -4.30
N THR A 97 -0.12 4.69 -3.69
CA THR A 97 -0.14 3.43 -4.44
C THR A 97 -1.28 3.41 -5.44
N LEU A 98 -2.49 3.82 -5.02
CA LEU A 98 -3.63 3.85 -5.93
C LEU A 98 -3.37 4.76 -7.13
N GLU A 99 -2.78 5.94 -6.90
CA GLU A 99 -2.44 6.86 -7.98
C GLU A 99 -1.40 6.28 -8.94
N ILE A 100 -0.36 5.64 -8.39
CA ILE A 100 0.66 4.97 -9.21
C ILE A 100 0.02 3.90 -10.09
N LEU A 101 -0.90 3.13 -9.55
CA LEU A 101 -1.59 2.07 -10.28
C LEU A 101 -2.68 2.61 -11.21
N GLY A 102 -2.97 3.90 -11.18
CA GLY A 102 -4.02 4.51 -11.99
C GLY A 102 -5.42 4.13 -11.54
N LEU A 103 -5.62 3.98 -10.23
CA LEU A 103 -6.87 3.51 -9.66
C LEU A 103 -7.45 4.53 -8.68
N VAL A 104 -8.77 4.53 -8.59
CA VAL A 104 -9.52 5.30 -7.60
C VAL A 104 -10.51 4.36 -6.93
N PHE A 105 -10.72 4.57 -5.63
CA PHE A 105 -11.70 3.78 -4.89
C PHE A 105 -13.08 4.40 -4.99
N ASP A 106 -14.06 3.60 -5.45
CA ASP A 106 -15.46 3.99 -5.48
C ASP A 106 -16.11 3.51 -4.18
N PRO A 107 -16.41 4.41 -3.23
CA PRO A 107 -16.95 4.00 -1.92
C PRO A 107 -18.37 3.48 -2.00
N PHE A 108 -19.14 3.85 -3.03
CA PHE A 108 -20.51 3.38 -3.18
C PHE A 108 -20.56 1.95 -3.66
N ARG A 109 -19.71 1.60 -4.62
CA ARG A 109 -19.61 0.22 -5.15
C ARG A 109 -18.61 -0.61 -4.38
N ARG A 110 -17.79 0.01 -3.54
CA ARG A 110 -16.70 -0.63 -2.79
C ARG A 110 -15.73 -1.37 -3.69
N THR A 111 -15.44 -0.76 -4.85
CA THR A 111 -14.54 -1.33 -5.84
C THR A 111 -13.49 -0.32 -6.25
N LEU A 112 -12.38 -0.84 -6.75
CA LEU A 112 -11.37 -0.02 -7.40
C LEU A 112 -11.75 0.13 -8.87
N GLN A 113 -11.64 1.35 -9.37
CA GLN A 113 -11.97 1.71 -10.74
C GLN A 113 -10.77 2.37 -11.39
N PRO A 114 -10.60 2.21 -12.71
CA PRO A 114 -9.57 2.95 -13.41
C PRO A 114 -9.76 4.47 -13.22
N MET A 115 -8.65 5.13 -12.91
CA MET A 115 -8.62 6.58 -12.76
C MET A 115 -8.46 7.22 -14.13
N ARG A 116 -9.09 8.38 -14.32
CA ARG A 116 -8.86 9.18 -15.52
C ARG A 116 -7.49 9.83 -15.41
N MET A 117 -6.56 9.40 -16.26
CA MET A 117 -5.20 9.92 -16.27
C MET A 117 -5.12 11.09 -17.24
N LEU A 118 -4.65 12.24 -16.74
CA LEU A 118 -4.52 13.44 -17.56
C LEU A 118 -3.04 13.69 -17.83
N LEU A 119 -2.72 14.01 -19.07
CA LEU A 119 -1.33 14.27 -19.44
C LEU A 119 -1.02 15.76 -19.49
N VAL A 120 -1.98 16.60 -19.70
CA VAL A 120 -1.81 18.08 -19.62
C VAL A 120 -3.15 18.71 -19.36
#